data_7a4ff57741e9da5261f2f56e89626f1a
#
_entry.id   7a4ff57741e9da5261f2f56e89626f1a
#
_cell.length_a   1.000
_cell.length_b   1.000
_cell.length_c   1.000
_cell.angle_alpha   90.00
_cell.angle_beta   90.00
_cell.angle_gamma   90.00
#
_symmetry.space_group_name_H-M   'P 1'
#
loop_
_entity.id
_entity.type
_entity.pdbx_description
1 polymer ?
#
loop_
_entity_poly.entity_id
_entity_poly.type
_entity_poly.pdbx_seq_one_letter_code
_entity_poly.pdbx_strand_id
1 'polypeptide(L)' 'MTNILVCDDDKEIVDAIEIYLQQEGYQIYKAYD' A
#
# COMPACT_ATOMS: atom_id res chain seq x y z
N MET A 1 -2.03 -6.81 -14.52
CA MET A 1 -1.42 -6.49 -13.22
C MET A 1 -2.06 -5.24 -12.66
N THR A 2 -2.51 -5.29 -11.41
CA THR A 2 -3.23 -4.16 -10.81
C THR A 2 -2.27 -3.31 -9.98
N ASN A 3 -2.29 -2.01 -10.21
CA ASN A 3 -1.49 -1.05 -9.46
C ASN A 3 -2.39 -0.29 -8.49
N ILE A 4 -1.97 -0.18 -7.24
CA ILE A 4 -2.74 0.50 -6.20
C ILE A 4 -1.88 1.55 -5.55
N LEU A 5 -2.41 2.76 -5.41
CA LEU A 5 -1.76 3.84 -4.68
C LEU A 5 -2.40 3.93 -3.30
N VAL A 6 -1.59 3.81 -2.26
CA VAL A 6 -2.03 3.96 -0.87
C VAL A 6 -1.48 5.28 -0.34
N CYS A 7 -2.38 6.16 0.09
CA CYS A 7 -2.01 7.49 0.54
C CYS A 7 -2.56 7.73 1.95
N ASP A 8 -1.67 7.90 2.91
CA ASP A 8 -2.05 8.18 4.30
C ASP A 8 -0.82 8.74 5.01
N ASP A 9 -1.02 9.59 6.02
CA ASP A 9 0.08 10.15 6.79
C ASP A 9 0.59 9.22 7.88
N ASP A 10 -0.10 8.11 8.13
CA ASP A 10 0.31 7.12 9.12
C ASP A 10 1.07 5.99 8.44
N LYS A 11 2.39 5.96 8.62
CA LYS A 11 3.24 4.98 7.99
C LYS A 11 2.90 3.55 8.39
N GLU A 12 2.51 3.34 9.64
CA GLU A 12 2.19 2.00 10.10
C GLU A 12 1.00 1.44 9.36
N ILE A 13 -0.02 2.27 9.14
CA ILE A 13 -1.21 1.86 8.40
C ILE A 13 -0.85 1.58 6.95
N VAL A 14 -0.07 2.46 6.33
CA VAL A 14 0.32 2.29 4.93
C VAL A 14 1.12 1.01 4.75
N ASP A 15 2.06 0.75 5.65
CA ASP A 15 2.90 -0.44 5.55
C ASP A 15 2.09 -1.72 5.76
N ALA A 16 1.13 -1.71 6.67
CA ALA A 16 0.26 -2.86 6.89
C ALA A 16 -0.58 -3.16 5.66
N ILE A 17 -1.14 -2.12 5.04
CA ILE A 17 -1.93 -2.29 3.83
C ILE A 17 -1.06 -2.82 2.70
N GLU A 18 0.16 -2.33 2.56
CA GLU A 18 1.07 -2.81 1.55
C GLU A 18 1.32 -4.31 1.68
N ILE A 19 1.62 -4.77 2.89
CA ILE A 19 1.91 -6.17 3.11
C ILE A 19 0.71 -7.03 2.71
N TYR A 20 -0.49 -6.62 3.13
CA TYR A 20 -1.69 -7.37 2.84
C TYR A 20 -1.96 -7.44 1.34
N LEU A 21 -1.89 -6.29 0.66
CA LEU A 21 -2.24 -6.24 -0.75
C LEU A 21 -1.18 -6.89 -1.63
N GLN A 22 0.09 -6.85 -1.22
CA GLN A 22 1.12 -7.57 -1.97
C GLN A 22 0.88 -9.07 -1.96
N GLN A 23 0.39 -9.60 -0.86
CA GLN A 23 0.05 -11.01 -0.78
C GLN A 23 -1.07 -11.39 -1.75
N GLU A 24 -1.92 -10.42 -2.08
CA GLU A 24 -3.00 -10.64 -3.04
C GLU A 24 -2.56 -10.45 -4.49
N GLY A 25 -1.29 -10.10 -4.71
CA GLY A 25 -0.76 -9.98 -6.05
C GLY A 25 -0.81 -8.59 -6.66
N TYR A 26 -1.07 -7.56 -5.85
CA TYR A 26 -1.11 -6.18 -6.36
C TYR A 26 0.24 -5.51 -6.28
N GLN A 27 0.48 -4.58 -7.19
CA GLN A 27 1.63 -3.70 -7.15
C GLN A 27 1.26 -2.45 -6.36
N ILE A 28 2.01 -2.15 -5.29
CA ILE A 28 1.63 -1.09 -4.36
C ILE A 28 2.60 0.09 -4.49
N TYR A 29 2.03 1.29 -4.58
CA TYR A 29 2.75 2.55 -4.52
C TYR A 29 2.29 3.30 -3.28
N LYS A 30 3.23 3.85 -2.51
CA LYS A 30 2.94 4.46 -1.22
C LYS A 30 3.19 5.96 -1.26
N ALA A 31 2.30 6.72 -0.61
CA ALA A 31 2.48 8.14 -0.36
C ALA A 31 2.09 8.41 1.08
N TYR A 32 2.84 9.28 1.74
CA TYR A 32 2.67 9.54 3.16
C TYR A 32 2.12 10.94 3.47
N ASP A 33 1.66 11.65 2.50
CA ASP A 33 1.10 12.99 2.70
C ASP A 33 -0.35 12.95 3.10
#